data_153a5236a55e45e60fb8c6c3e3cc1987
#
_entry.id   153a5236a55e45e60fb8c6c3e3cc1987
#
_cell.length_a   1.000
_cell.length_b   1.000
_cell.length_c   1.000
_cell.angle_alpha   90.00
_cell.angle_beta   90.00
_cell.angle_gamma   90.00
#
_symmetry.space_group_name_H-M   'P 1'
#
loop_
_entity.id
_entity.type
_entity.pdbx_description
1 polymer ?
#
loop_
_entity_poly.entity_id
_entity_poly.type
_entity_poly.pdbx_seq_one_letter_code
_entity_poly.pdbx_strand_id
1 'polypeptide(L)'
;MIIIGSDEVFSLEIGYNPMLYGHGLNSKSIISYAASFGPTVLEDISEKGKQQEILRGLNLFNEISVRDKNSQEIIETICEKEVTMVCDPVILYGYQKELEKIKLAKEEYILIYAYDS
;
A
#
# COMPACT_ATOMS: atom_id res chain seq x y z
N MET A 1 -4.39 13.60 12.50
CA MET A 1 -4.58 12.74 11.32
C MET A 1 -3.40 11.80 11.19
N ILE A 2 -3.66 10.53 10.89
CA ILE A 2 -2.63 9.54 10.56
C ILE A 2 -2.86 9.09 9.11
N ILE A 3 -1.76 9.01 8.35
CA ILE A 3 -1.76 8.50 6.97
C ILE A 3 -0.95 7.20 6.96
N ILE A 4 -1.54 6.13 6.47
CA ILE A 4 -0.91 4.81 6.31
C ILE A 4 -0.72 4.55 4.81
N GLY A 5 0.46 4.24 4.40
CA GLY A 5 0.86 4.04 3.00
C GLY A 5 2.20 4.71 2.76
N SER A 6 2.70 4.71 1.66
CA SER A 6 2.36 4.32 0.28
C SER A 6 3.24 3.13 -0.14
N ASP A 7 3.20 2.04 0.57
CA ASP A 7 3.98 0.83 0.28
C ASP A 7 3.11 -0.42 0.52
N GLU A 8 3.69 -1.59 0.48
CA GLU A 8 3.03 -2.88 0.76
C GLU A 8 2.67 -3.04 2.24
N VAL A 9 2.10 -1.97 2.82
CA VAL A 9 1.77 -1.87 4.25
C VAL A 9 0.70 -2.84 4.70
N PHE A 10 -0.09 -3.37 3.77
CA PHE A 10 -1.11 -4.38 4.02
C PHE A 10 -0.67 -5.81 3.66
N SER A 11 0.60 -5.99 3.26
CA SER A 11 1.13 -7.32 2.95
C SER A 11 1.18 -8.21 4.19
N LEU A 12 0.83 -9.49 4.00
CA LEU A 12 0.93 -10.52 5.03
C LEU A 12 2.19 -11.39 4.90
N GLU A 13 3.08 -11.08 3.95
CA GLU A 13 4.30 -11.88 3.75
C GLU A 13 5.26 -11.83 4.94
N ILE A 14 5.44 -10.63 5.48
CA ILE A 14 6.30 -10.39 6.66
C ILE A 14 5.53 -10.50 7.98
N GLY A 15 4.27 -10.92 7.93
CA GLY A 15 3.38 -11.06 9.09
C GLY A 15 2.36 -9.95 9.23
N TYR A 16 1.32 -10.22 10.01
CA TYR A 16 0.24 -9.27 10.27
C TYR A 16 0.64 -8.24 11.33
N ASN A 17 0.61 -6.97 10.95
CA ASN A 17 0.82 -5.85 11.87
C ASN A 17 -0.50 -5.08 12.10
N PRO A 18 -1.15 -5.22 13.28
CA PRO A 18 -2.45 -4.58 13.52
C PRO A 18 -2.44 -3.06 13.39
N MET A 19 -1.33 -2.39 13.71
CA MET A 19 -1.24 -0.93 13.61
C MET A 19 -1.37 -0.42 12.19
N LEU A 20 -0.84 -1.17 11.20
CA LEU A 20 -0.96 -0.83 9.79
C LEU A 20 -2.40 -0.94 9.27
N TYR A 21 -3.25 -1.69 9.98
CA TYR A 21 -4.69 -1.78 9.75
C TYR A 21 -5.49 -0.86 10.69
N GLY A 22 -4.86 0.13 11.31
CA GLY A 22 -5.54 1.13 12.14
C GLY A 22 -5.80 0.73 13.59
N HIS A 23 -5.55 -0.52 13.97
CA HIS A 23 -5.78 -0.96 15.35
C HIS A 23 -4.84 -0.28 16.35
N GLY A 24 -5.38 0.17 17.46
CA GLY A 24 -4.61 0.79 18.54
C GLY A 24 -4.11 2.22 18.23
N LEU A 25 -4.46 2.79 17.10
CA LEU A 25 -4.09 4.17 16.77
C LEU A 25 -5.05 5.16 17.42
N ASN A 26 -4.48 6.09 18.20
CA ASN A 26 -5.25 7.16 18.82
C ASN A 26 -5.27 8.41 17.94
N SER A 27 -6.18 8.44 16.97
CA SER A 27 -6.36 9.58 16.06
C SER A 27 -7.83 9.78 15.71
N LYS A 28 -8.22 11.04 15.54
CA LYS A 28 -9.56 11.40 15.06
C LYS A 28 -9.79 11.09 13.57
N SER A 29 -8.71 10.91 12.82
CA SER A 29 -8.77 10.59 11.40
C SER A 29 -7.60 9.69 11.01
N ILE A 30 -7.93 8.57 10.40
CA ILE A 30 -6.99 7.60 9.83
C ILE A 30 -7.37 7.45 8.36
N ILE A 31 -6.41 7.62 7.47
CA ILE A 31 -6.60 7.40 6.03
C ILE A 31 -5.49 6.49 5.49
N SER A 32 -5.74 5.79 4.39
CA SER A 32 -4.65 5.22 3.61
C SER A 32 -4.44 6.00 2.31
N TYR A 33 -3.18 6.10 1.89
CA TYR A 33 -2.82 6.66 0.60
C TYR A 33 -1.90 5.71 -0.16
N ALA A 34 -2.35 5.27 -1.34
CA ALA A 34 -1.59 4.37 -2.22
C ALA A 34 -1.07 3.11 -1.50
N ALA A 35 -1.81 2.61 -0.52
CA ALA A 35 -1.46 1.39 0.20
C ALA A 35 -1.58 0.15 -0.70
N SER A 36 -0.83 -0.90 -0.38
CA SER A 36 -0.82 -2.13 -1.16
C SER A 36 -0.80 -3.38 -0.26
N PHE A 37 -1.44 -4.44 -0.73
CA PHE A 37 -1.29 -5.79 -0.19
C PHE A 37 -0.07 -6.51 -0.78
N GLY A 38 0.64 -5.90 -1.73
CA GLY A 38 1.75 -6.55 -2.40
C GLY A 38 1.31 -7.86 -3.07
N PRO A 39 2.07 -8.94 -2.89
CA PRO A 39 1.73 -10.25 -3.46
C PRO A 39 0.64 -11.01 -2.68
N THR A 40 0.21 -10.53 -1.49
CA THR A 40 -0.86 -11.17 -0.70
C THR A 40 -2.17 -11.20 -1.48
N VAL A 41 -2.80 -12.36 -1.55
CA VAL A 41 -4.11 -12.56 -2.20
C VAL A 41 -5.21 -12.90 -1.17
N LEU A 42 -6.48 -12.92 -1.58
CA LEU A 42 -7.62 -13.22 -0.69
C LEU A 42 -7.51 -14.60 -0.02
N GLU A 43 -6.97 -15.56 -0.73
CA GLU A 43 -6.73 -16.91 -0.23
C GLU A 43 -5.78 -16.91 0.97
N ASP A 44 -4.68 -16.17 0.89
CA ASP A 44 -3.70 -16.02 1.99
C ASP A 44 -4.35 -15.43 3.24
N ILE A 45 -5.21 -14.43 3.06
CA ILE A 45 -5.93 -13.79 4.15
C ILE A 45 -6.86 -14.78 4.85
N SER A 46 -7.56 -15.60 4.05
CA SER A 46 -8.48 -16.63 4.54
C SER A 46 -7.74 -17.76 5.26
N GLU A 47 -6.66 -18.27 4.66
CA GLU A 47 -5.84 -19.34 5.23
C GLU A 47 -5.18 -18.92 6.56
N LYS A 48 -4.75 -17.67 6.66
CA LYS A 48 -4.18 -17.11 7.89
C LYS A 48 -5.27 -16.72 8.92
N GLY A 49 -6.56 -16.86 8.58
CA GLY A 49 -7.68 -16.51 9.45
C GLY A 49 -7.75 -15.02 9.83
N LYS A 50 -7.25 -14.12 8.98
CA LYS A 50 -7.12 -12.68 9.26
C LYS A 50 -8.24 -11.82 8.73
N GLN A 51 -9.17 -12.37 7.95
CA GLN A 51 -10.21 -11.60 7.28
C GLN A 51 -11.01 -10.69 8.23
N GLN A 52 -11.44 -11.20 9.38
CA GLN A 52 -12.23 -10.44 10.34
C GLN A 52 -11.42 -9.33 11.04
N GLU A 53 -10.15 -9.60 11.32
CA GLU A 53 -9.26 -8.59 11.93
C GLU A 53 -8.98 -7.46 10.94
N ILE A 54 -8.71 -7.80 9.67
CA ILE A 54 -8.48 -6.84 8.59
C ILE A 54 -9.75 -6.02 8.35
N LEU A 55 -10.92 -6.65 8.23
CA LEU A 55 -12.20 -5.94 8.08
C LEU A 55 -12.43 -4.93 9.20
N ARG A 56 -12.23 -5.34 10.47
CA ARG A 56 -12.38 -4.44 11.61
C ARG A 56 -11.41 -3.27 11.56
N GLY A 57 -10.17 -3.55 11.15
CA GLY A 57 -9.14 -2.53 11.00
C GLY A 57 -9.48 -1.53 9.90
N LEU A 58 -9.77 -2.01 8.69
CA LEU A 58 -10.11 -1.16 7.55
C LEU A 58 -11.35 -0.29 7.81
N ASN A 59 -12.28 -0.74 8.65
CA ASN A 59 -13.43 0.06 9.06
C ASN A 59 -13.09 1.22 10.01
N LEU A 60 -11.87 1.29 10.55
CA LEU A 60 -11.38 2.44 11.33
C LEU A 60 -10.91 3.59 10.44
N PHE A 61 -10.69 3.34 9.15
CA PHE A 61 -10.24 4.37 8.22
C PHE A 61 -11.41 5.26 7.78
N ASN A 62 -11.16 6.55 7.74
CA ASN A 62 -12.10 7.52 7.17
C ASN A 62 -12.14 7.41 5.65
N GLU A 63 -10.97 7.25 5.02
CA GLU A 63 -10.80 7.08 3.59
C GLU A 63 -9.71 6.03 3.30
N ILE A 64 -9.94 5.23 2.27
CA ILE A 64 -8.98 4.22 1.84
C ILE A 64 -8.67 4.43 0.37
N SER A 65 -7.39 4.56 0.04
CA SER A 65 -6.93 4.49 -1.34
C SER A 65 -5.75 3.52 -1.47
N VAL A 66 -5.70 2.86 -2.62
CA VAL A 66 -4.70 1.84 -2.95
C VAL A 66 -4.01 2.18 -4.27
N ARG A 67 -2.89 1.51 -4.57
CA ARG A 67 -2.12 1.78 -5.79
C ARG A 67 -2.20 0.69 -6.86
N ASP A 68 -2.83 -0.45 -6.55
CA ASP A 68 -2.89 -1.59 -7.44
C ASP A 68 -4.25 -2.29 -7.40
N LYS A 69 -4.52 -3.03 -8.47
CA LYS A 69 -5.79 -3.70 -8.72
C LYS A 69 -6.06 -4.84 -7.73
N ASN A 70 -5.04 -5.61 -7.37
CA ASN A 70 -5.16 -6.69 -6.39
C ASN A 70 -5.64 -6.15 -5.04
N SER A 71 -5.01 -5.07 -4.57
CA SER A 71 -5.38 -4.41 -3.31
C SER A 71 -6.80 -3.84 -3.33
N GLN A 72 -7.21 -3.28 -4.47
CA GLN A 72 -8.58 -2.80 -4.67
C GLN A 72 -9.57 -3.95 -4.53
N GLU A 73 -9.39 -5.05 -5.26
CA GLU A 73 -10.27 -6.21 -5.24
C GLU A 73 -10.36 -6.86 -3.85
N ILE A 74 -9.24 -6.96 -3.14
CA ILE A 74 -9.21 -7.48 -1.76
C ILE A 74 -10.09 -6.63 -0.84
N ILE A 75 -9.90 -5.31 -0.83
CA ILE A 75 -10.63 -4.43 0.09
C ILE A 75 -12.10 -4.36 -0.29
N GLU A 76 -12.43 -4.24 -1.57
CA GLU A 76 -13.82 -4.23 -2.05
C GLU A 76 -14.55 -5.53 -1.69
N THR A 77 -13.86 -6.67 -1.76
CA THR A 77 -14.43 -7.97 -1.37
C THR A 77 -14.63 -8.08 0.15
N ILE A 78 -13.66 -7.64 0.95
CA ILE A 78 -13.71 -7.77 2.42
C ILE A 78 -14.66 -6.75 3.05
N CYS A 79 -14.64 -5.50 2.55
CA CYS A 79 -15.37 -4.38 3.14
C CYS A 79 -16.72 -4.10 2.46
N GLU A 80 -17.00 -4.70 1.30
CA GLU A 80 -18.18 -4.43 0.46
C GLU A 80 -18.34 -2.92 0.14
N LYS A 81 -17.21 -2.23 -0.07
CA LYS A 81 -17.14 -0.78 -0.36
C LYS A 81 -16.26 -0.52 -1.56
N GLU A 82 -16.62 0.44 -2.37
CA GLU A 82 -15.73 0.94 -3.44
C GLU A 82 -14.50 1.60 -2.85
N VAL A 83 -13.34 1.34 -3.46
CA VAL A 83 -12.05 1.86 -3.04
C VAL A 83 -11.36 2.58 -4.19
N THR A 84 -10.87 3.77 -3.91
CA THR A 84 -10.20 4.60 -4.92
C THR A 84 -8.79 4.08 -5.21
N MET A 85 -8.50 3.85 -6.48
CA MET A 85 -7.13 3.57 -6.93
C MET A 85 -6.43 4.89 -7.28
N VAL A 86 -5.24 5.09 -6.74
CA VAL A 86 -4.44 6.30 -6.92
C VAL A 86 -3.03 5.97 -7.38
N CYS A 87 -2.35 6.97 -7.93
CA CYS A 87 -0.96 6.84 -8.32
C CYS A 87 -0.03 6.81 -7.10
N ASP A 88 1.04 6.02 -7.18
CA ASP A 88 2.10 6.07 -6.18
C ASP A 88 2.67 7.49 -6.07
N PRO A 89 2.92 8.02 -4.85
CA PRO A 89 3.39 9.39 -4.66
C PRO A 89 4.74 9.68 -5.33
N VAL A 90 5.59 8.68 -5.51
CA VAL A 90 6.85 8.84 -6.25
C VAL A 90 6.59 9.20 -7.71
N ILE A 91 5.64 8.51 -8.34
CA ILE A 91 5.24 8.79 -9.73
C ILE A 91 4.50 10.13 -9.80
N LEU A 92 3.63 10.41 -8.85
CA LEU A 92 2.85 11.65 -8.80
C LEU A 92 3.75 12.88 -8.64
N TYR A 93 4.77 12.81 -7.79
CA TYR A 93 5.72 13.90 -7.58
C TYR A 93 6.66 14.10 -8.77
N GLY A 94 7.08 13.00 -9.43
CA GLY A 94 7.86 12.98 -10.66
C GLY A 94 9.31 13.44 -10.54
N TYR A 95 9.74 14.00 -9.44
CA TYR A 95 11.12 14.40 -9.12
C TYR A 95 11.84 15.22 -10.20
N GLN A 96 11.12 16.01 -10.99
CA GLN A 96 11.67 16.71 -12.16
C GLN A 96 12.83 17.64 -11.79
N LYS A 97 12.70 18.41 -10.70
CA LYS A 97 13.77 19.32 -10.22
C LYS A 97 15.02 18.61 -9.74
N GLU A 98 14.84 17.41 -9.21
CA GLU A 98 15.93 16.54 -8.77
C GLU A 98 16.63 15.89 -9.97
N LEU A 99 15.86 15.43 -10.96
CA LEU A 99 16.37 14.84 -12.20
C LEU A 99 17.21 15.83 -13.01
N GLU A 100 16.86 17.10 -13.06
CA GLU A 100 17.63 18.14 -13.73
C GLU A 100 19.06 18.30 -13.16
N LYS A 101 19.28 17.92 -11.91
CA LYS A 101 20.59 17.99 -11.23
C LYS A 101 21.45 16.75 -11.47
N ILE A 102 20.87 15.67 -11.97
CA ILE A 102 21.57 14.40 -12.20
C ILE A 102 22.32 14.47 -13.53
N LYS A 103 23.63 14.27 -13.49
CA LYS A 103 24.42 14.05 -14.70
C LYS A 103 24.28 12.60 -15.12
N LEU A 104 23.48 12.36 -16.16
CA LEU A 104 23.37 11.03 -16.75
C LEU A 104 24.72 10.62 -17.40
N ALA A 105 25.01 9.33 -17.37
CA ALA A 105 26.12 8.77 -18.11
C ALA A 105 25.95 9.08 -19.61
N LYS A 106 27.04 9.48 -20.27
CA LYS A 106 27.02 9.79 -21.72
C LYS A 106 27.19 8.56 -22.59
N GLU A 107 27.60 7.45 -21.98
CA GLU A 107 27.86 6.19 -22.66
C GLU A 107 26.64 5.26 -22.52
N GLU A 108 26.48 4.33 -23.43
CA GLU A 108 25.46 3.29 -23.33
C GLU A 108 25.74 2.42 -22.10
N TYR A 109 24.71 2.18 -21.31
CA TYR A 109 24.83 1.35 -20.10
C TYR A 109 23.61 0.46 -19.92
N ILE A 110 23.78 -0.61 -19.17
CA ILE A 110 22.70 -1.47 -18.69
C ILE A 110 22.49 -1.15 -17.22
N LEU A 111 21.27 -0.74 -16.86
CA LEU A 111 20.87 -0.57 -15.46
C LEU A 111 20.22 -1.86 -14.96
N ILE A 112 20.80 -2.44 -13.90
CA ILE A 112 20.20 -3.59 -13.20
C ILE A 112 19.73 -3.09 -11.85
N TYR A 113 18.44 -3.27 -11.58
CA TYR A 113 17.81 -3.02 -10.28
C TYR A 113 17.25 -4.35 -9.76
N ALA A 114 17.83 -4.86 -8.69
CA ALA A 114 17.46 -6.15 -8.12
C ALA A 114 17.46 -6.11 -6.60
N TYR A 115 16.62 -6.91 -5.98
CA TYR A 115 16.64 -7.20 -4.55
C TYR A 115 17.30 -8.57 -4.34
N ASP A 116 18.03 -8.71 -3.24
CA ASP A 116 18.46 -10.02 -2.77
C ASP A 116 17.22 -10.83 -2.32
N SER A 117 17.12 -12.02 -2.87
CA SER A 117 16.05 -12.97 -2.55
C SER A 117 16.51 -13.92 -1.44
#